data_c9b0e0c2098abec1ac2c8040c15642b8
#
_entry.id   c9b0e0c2098abec1ac2c8040c15642b8
#
_cell.length_a   1.000
_cell.length_b   1.000
_cell.length_c   1.000
_cell.angle_alpha   90.00
_cell.angle_beta   90.00
_cell.angle_gamma   90.00
#
_symmetry.space_group_name_H-M   'P 1'
#
loop_
_entity.id
_entity.type
_entity.pdbx_description
1 polymer ?
#
loop_
_entity_poly.entity_id
_entity_poly.type
_entity_poly.pdbx_seq_one_letter_code
_entity_poly.pdbx_strand_id
1 'polypeptide(L)'
;MEELRCYGCGAIIQSEDEKKIGFVPKNALDRSQVLCKRCFRLKNYHQLQATNLSDDDFLEILNKIGEKDCLVVYLVDLFDFNGSLIQGLVRHINYNDVIVVGNKRDILPRSIKDTKIIHWLRRQLKLEGIKPIDVLLTSGKKNYHLDELMQMIDQYRKGRDVYVVGVTNVGKSSLINSLLKAYSDVQDNLITTSEFPGTTLDLIEIPLDENSSIYDSPGIVNRHQIAHLVDENTLKDILPQSELRPVNYQLNCKQTLYFGGLARLDFLNGSKT
;
A
#
# COMPACT_ATOMS: atom_id res chain seq x y z
N MET A 1 -24.81 -14.02 23.82
CA MET A 1 -25.21 -13.78 22.43
C MET A 1 -24.00 -14.10 21.60
N GLU A 2 -24.09 -15.04 20.67
CA GLU A 2 -22.99 -15.34 19.76
C GLU A 2 -22.74 -14.12 18.90
N GLU A 3 -21.50 -13.67 18.86
CA GLU A 3 -21.06 -12.55 18.01
C GLU A 3 -21.18 -12.97 16.55
N LEU A 4 -21.98 -12.25 15.76
CA LEU A 4 -22.12 -12.52 14.34
C LEU A 4 -20.79 -12.21 13.63
N ARG A 5 -20.24 -13.20 12.92
CA ARG A 5 -18.95 -13.06 12.22
C ARG A 5 -19.14 -13.08 10.70
N CYS A 6 -18.27 -12.38 10.01
CA CYS A 6 -18.23 -12.37 8.54
C CYS A 6 -17.86 -13.75 8.00
N TYR A 7 -18.67 -14.31 7.12
CA TYR A 7 -18.43 -15.62 6.52
C TYR A 7 -17.16 -15.68 5.64
N GLY A 8 -16.66 -14.52 5.19
CA GLY A 8 -15.46 -14.44 4.35
C GLY A 8 -14.18 -14.22 5.16
N CYS A 9 -14.19 -13.34 6.17
CA CYS A 9 -12.97 -12.94 6.88
C CYS A 9 -13.02 -13.15 8.40
N GLY A 10 -14.04 -13.78 8.93
CA GLY A 10 -14.15 -14.03 10.37
C GLY A 10 -14.39 -12.79 11.25
N ALA A 11 -14.18 -11.58 10.72
CA ALA A 11 -14.31 -10.35 11.48
C ALA A 11 -15.69 -10.20 12.13
N ILE A 12 -15.75 -9.66 13.34
CA ILE A 12 -17.02 -9.37 14.02
C ILE A 12 -17.82 -8.36 13.18
N ILE A 13 -19.06 -8.70 12.90
CA ILE A 13 -19.96 -7.85 12.12
C ILE A 13 -20.39 -6.63 12.94
N GLN A 14 -20.28 -5.47 12.32
CA GLN A 14 -20.77 -4.20 12.85
C GLN A 14 -21.44 -3.36 11.74
N SER A 15 -22.35 -2.47 12.13
CA SER A 15 -23.10 -1.61 11.20
C SER A 15 -23.00 -0.13 11.55
N GLU A 16 -22.00 0.23 12.37
CA GLU A 16 -21.84 1.60 12.90
C GLU A 16 -20.88 2.43 12.06
N ASP A 17 -19.74 1.88 11.65
CA ASP A 17 -18.70 2.60 10.94
C ASP A 17 -18.33 1.87 9.64
N GLU A 18 -18.66 2.50 8.51
CA GLU A 18 -18.41 1.95 7.18
C GLU A 18 -16.92 1.79 6.84
N LYS A 19 -16.04 2.52 7.53
CA LYS A 19 -14.59 2.49 7.32
C LYS A 19 -13.90 1.39 8.15
N LYS A 20 -14.57 0.84 9.15
CA LYS A 20 -14.04 -0.21 10.01
C LYS A 20 -14.25 -1.61 9.44
N ILE A 21 -13.42 -2.54 9.90
CA ILE A 21 -13.53 -3.96 9.59
C ILE A 21 -14.88 -4.50 10.06
N GLY A 22 -15.43 -5.48 9.34
CA GLY A 22 -16.70 -6.11 9.69
C GLY A 22 -17.95 -5.32 9.31
N PHE A 23 -17.83 -4.15 8.67
CA PHE A 23 -19.00 -3.35 8.32
C PHE A 23 -19.96 -4.07 7.37
N VAL A 24 -21.22 -4.10 7.77
CA VAL A 24 -22.37 -4.60 6.98
C VAL A 24 -23.51 -3.60 7.09
N PRO A 25 -24.09 -3.15 5.97
CA PRO A 25 -25.31 -2.34 6.03
C PRO A 25 -26.42 -3.10 6.74
N LYS A 26 -27.21 -2.41 7.58
CA LYS A 26 -28.27 -3.03 8.39
C LYS A 26 -29.24 -3.90 7.60
N ASN A 27 -29.52 -3.53 6.35
CA ASN A 27 -30.40 -4.29 5.44
C ASN A 27 -29.78 -5.58 4.87
N ALA A 28 -28.53 -5.86 5.16
CA ALA A 28 -27.83 -7.06 4.67
C ALA A 28 -27.50 -8.06 5.80
N LEU A 29 -27.92 -7.78 7.04
CA LEU A 29 -27.69 -8.64 8.20
C LEU A 29 -28.56 -9.92 8.19
N ASP A 30 -29.71 -9.91 7.52
CA ASP A 30 -30.69 -11.03 7.51
C ASP A 30 -30.34 -12.14 6.51
N ARG A 31 -29.15 -12.13 5.93
CA ARG A 31 -28.70 -13.14 4.95
C ARG A 31 -28.17 -14.38 5.66
N SER A 32 -28.36 -15.55 5.04
CA SER A 32 -27.83 -16.82 5.57
C SER A 32 -26.30 -16.88 5.69
N GLN A 33 -25.60 -16.11 4.85
CA GLN A 33 -24.15 -15.93 4.89
C GLN A 33 -23.84 -14.43 4.80
N VAL A 34 -23.54 -13.85 5.96
CA VAL A 34 -23.23 -12.42 6.04
C VAL A 34 -21.78 -12.18 5.67
N LEU A 35 -21.57 -11.44 4.59
CA LEU A 35 -20.24 -10.95 4.20
C LEU A 35 -20.12 -9.47 4.54
N CYS A 36 -19.01 -9.08 5.20
CA CYS A 36 -18.74 -7.66 5.39
C CYS A 36 -18.51 -6.97 4.03
N LYS A 37 -18.65 -5.65 3.99
CA LYS A 37 -18.54 -4.85 2.77
C LYS A 37 -17.26 -5.12 2.00
N ARG A 38 -16.13 -5.31 2.71
CA ARG A 38 -14.84 -5.65 2.13
C ARG A 38 -14.89 -7.00 1.40
N CYS A 39 -15.31 -8.06 2.10
CA CYS A 39 -15.40 -9.40 1.51
C CYS A 39 -16.44 -9.48 0.40
N PHE A 40 -17.56 -8.78 0.54
CA PHE A 40 -18.59 -8.72 -0.50
C PHE A 40 -18.04 -8.08 -1.79
N ARG A 41 -17.30 -6.96 -1.68
CA ARG A 41 -16.69 -6.31 -2.83
C ARG A 41 -15.57 -7.14 -3.45
N LEU A 42 -14.78 -7.79 -2.61
CA LEU A 42 -13.74 -8.70 -3.08
C LEU A 42 -14.33 -9.84 -3.89
N LYS A 43 -15.33 -10.54 -3.31
CA LYS A 43 -15.96 -11.71 -3.95
C LYS A 43 -16.72 -11.37 -5.24
N ASN A 44 -17.42 -10.23 -5.28
CA ASN A 44 -18.33 -9.92 -6.39
C ASN A 44 -17.72 -8.96 -7.42
N TYR A 45 -16.73 -8.17 -7.05
CA TYR A 45 -16.17 -7.12 -7.92
C TYR A 45 -14.65 -7.19 -8.01
N HIS A 46 -13.98 -8.15 -7.36
CA HIS A 46 -12.52 -8.23 -7.25
C HIS A 46 -11.90 -6.90 -6.80
N GLN A 47 -12.53 -6.22 -5.85
CA GLN A 47 -12.12 -4.90 -5.36
C GLN A 47 -11.76 -4.97 -3.87
N LEU A 48 -10.50 -4.65 -3.58
CA LEU A 48 -10.00 -4.48 -2.21
C LEU A 48 -10.32 -3.08 -1.69
N GLN A 49 -10.77 -3.00 -0.44
CA GLN A 49 -10.89 -1.73 0.28
C GLN A 49 -9.78 -1.63 1.32
N ALA A 50 -9.15 -0.46 1.40
CA ALA A 50 -8.21 -0.17 2.48
C ALA A 50 -8.95 -0.16 3.83
N THR A 51 -8.35 -0.79 4.85
CA THR A 51 -8.81 -0.75 6.23
C THR A 51 -7.74 -0.09 7.08
N ASN A 52 -8.14 0.78 7.98
CA ASN A 52 -7.24 1.42 8.94
C ASN A 52 -7.19 0.56 10.21
N LEU A 53 -6.00 0.20 10.62
CA LEU A 53 -5.70 -0.48 11.89
C LEU A 53 -5.05 0.50 12.85
N SER A 54 -5.06 0.14 14.14
CA SER A 54 -4.21 0.82 15.12
C SER A 54 -2.73 0.52 14.84
N ASP A 55 -1.85 1.38 15.33
CA ASP A 55 -0.40 1.20 15.16
C ASP A 55 0.08 -0.11 15.81
N ASP A 56 -0.48 -0.46 16.97
CA ASP A 56 -0.14 -1.68 17.73
C ASP A 56 -0.56 -2.96 16.99
N ASP A 57 -1.78 -3.00 16.46
CA ASP A 57 -2.28 -4.14 15.68
C ASP A 57 -1.42 -4.40 14.45
N PHE A 58 -0.97 -3.32 13.78
CA PHE A 58 -0.12 -3.43 12.61
C PHE A 58 1.28 -3.95 12.97
N LEU A 59 1.88 -3.47 14.06
CA LEU A 59 3.18 -3.95 14.52
C LEU A 59 3.11 -5.44 14.90
N GLU A 60 2.00 -5.89 15.47
CA GLU A 60 1.76 -7.31 15.75
C GLU A 60 1.74 -8.15 14.46
N ILE A 61 1.07 -7.66 13.41
CA ILE A 61 1.08 -8.32 12.09
C ILE A 61 2.50 -8.40 11.53
N LEU A 62 3.27 -7.30 11.57
CA LEU A 62 4.65 -7.28 11.08
C LEU A 62 5.53 -8.27 11.85
N ASN A 63 5.41 -8.34 13.17
CA ASN A 63 6.15 -9.30 13.97
C ASN A 63 5.84 -10.75 13.57
N LYS A 64 4.56 -11.06 13.36
CA LYS A 64 4.13 -12.39 12.90
C LYS A 64 4.60 -12.73 11.49
N ILE A 65 4.67 -11.73 10.59
CA ILE A 65 5.31 -11.88 9.28
C ILE A 65 6.79 -12.22 9.46
N GLY A 66 7.47 -11.56 10.40
CA GLY A 66 8.86 -11.82 10.71
C GLY A 66 9.18 -13.22 11.27
N GLU A 67 8.19 -13.91 11.85
CA GLU A 67 8.31 -15.28 12.34
C GLU A 67 8.19 -16.34 11.22
N LYS A 68 7.73 -15.94 10.03
CA LYS A 68 7.56 -16.82 8.87
C LYS A 68 8.73 -16.72 7.91
N ASP A 69 9.03 -17.81 7.20
CA ASP A 69 9.92 -17.76 6.04
C ASP A 69 9.10 -17.36 4.82
N CYS A 70 9.22 -16.11 4.42
CA CYS A 70 8.40 -15.52 3.37
C CYS A 70 9.17 -14.49 2.53
N LEU A 71 8.57 -14.04 1.43
CA LEU A 71 9.01 -12.87 0.70
C LEU A 71 8.17 -11.66 1.12
N VAL A 72 8.82 -10.56 1.50
CA VAL A 72 8.14 -9.30 1.82
C VAL A 72 8.20 -8.37 0.61
N VAL A 73 7.04 -7.96 0.12
CA VAL A 73 6.88 -6.91 -0.89
C VAL A 73 6.56 -5.61 -0.17
N TYR A 74 7.56 -4.77 0.00
CA TYR A 74 7.41 -3.49 0.67
C TYR A 74 7.05 -2.39 -0.32
N LEU A 75 5.81 -1.90 -0.25
CA LEU A 75 5.28 -0.87 -1.13
C LEU A 75 5.50 0.53 -0.54
N VAL A 76 6.15 1.41 -1.30
CA VAL A 76 6.37 2.81 -0.93
C VAL A 76 5.78 3.75 -1.99
N ASP A 77 5.34 4.92 -1.56
CA ASP A 77 4.84 5.98 -2.43
C ASP A 77 6.00 6.83 -2.92
N LEU A 78 6.21 6.89 -4.24
CA LEU A 78 7.28 7.70 -4.82
C LEU A 78 7.04 9.21 -4.68
N PHE A 79 5.79 9.64 -4.51
CA PHE A 79 5.44 11.04 -4.32
C PHE A 79 5.57 11.46 -2.84
N ASP A 80 5.06 10.62 -1.93
CA ASP A 80 5.17 10.82 -0.48
C ASP A 80 6.05 9.73 0.14
N PHE A 81 7.32 9.71 -0.26
CA PHE A 81 8.25 8.68 0.17
C PHE A 81 8.41 8.65 1.70
N ASN A 82 8.67 9.80 2.31
CA ASN A 82 8.87 9.89 3.76
C ASN A 82 7.61 9.50 4.55
N GLY A 83 6.43 9.91 4.06
CA GLY A 83 5.15 9.51 4.65
C GLY A 83 4.82 8.04 4.46
N SER A 84 5.48 7.35 3.52
CA SER A 84 5.28 5.93 3.26
C SER A 84 6.28 5.01 3.98
N LEU A 85 7.25 5.57 4.70
CA LEU A 85 8.22 4.78 5.45
C LEU A 85 7.61 4.20 6.74
N ILE A 86 7.86 2.91 6.95
CA ILE A 86 7.54 2.21 8.20
C ILE A 86 8.81 2.21 9.06
N GLN A 87 8.77 2.99 10.13
CA GLN A 87 9.92 3.09 11.04
C GLN A 87 10.24 1.74 11.68
N GLY A 88 11.50 1.36 11.62
CA GLY A 88 11.96 0.10 12.23
C GLY A 88 11.49 -1.17 11.53
N LEU A 89 10.96 -1.11 10.30
CA LEU A 89 10.49 -2.26 9.53
C LEU A 89 11.42 -3.48 9.62
N VAL A 90 12.73 -3.24 9.48
CA VAL A 90 13.75 -4.31 9.51
C VAL A 90 13.72 -5.13 10.80
N ARG A 91 13.35 -4.51 11.93
CA ARG A 91 13.28 -5.20 13.23
C ARG A 91 12.10 -6.17 13.30
N HIS A 92 11.03 -5.87 12.56
CA HIS A 92 9.79 -6.65 12.58
C HIS A 92 9.79 -7.77 11.55
N ILE A 93 10.35 -7.52 10.36
CA ILE A 93 10.39 -8.55 9.29
C ILE A 93 11.56 -9.52 9.40
N ASN A 94 12.42 -9.34 10.41
CA ASN A 94 13.55 -10.22 10.74
C ASN A 94 14.50 -10.45 9.53
N TYR A 95 14.79 -11.70 9.18
CA TYR A 95 15.72 -12.08 8.09
C TYR A 95 15.02 -12.33 6.74
N ASN A 96 13.74 -11.99 6.63
CA ASN A 96 13.00 -12.20 5.40
C ASN A 96 13.56 -11.38 4.24
N ASP A 97 13.58 -11.98 3.06
CA ASP A 97 13.91 -11.31 1.83
C ASP A 97 12.91 -10.19 1.55
N VAL A 98 13.39 -9.01 1.17
CA VAL A 98 12.55 -7.85 0.88
C VAL A 98 12.79 -7.37 -0.55
N ILE A 99 11.72 -7.29 -1.34
CA ILE A 99 11.70 -6.48 -2.55
C ILE A 99 10.95 -5.18 -2.25
N VAL A 100 11.44 -4.07 -2.80
CA VAL A 100 10.79 -2.78 -2.61
C VAL A 100 10.15 -2.33 -3.92
N VAL A 101 8.89 -1.96 -3.84
CA VAL A 101 8.10 -1.50 -4.97
C VAL A 101 7.77 -0.02 -4.79
N GLY A 102 8.39 0.83 -5.61
CA GLY A 102 8.08 2.25 -5.69
C GLY A 102 6.84 2.46 -6.55
N ASN A 103 5.70 2.72 -5.92
CA ASN A 103 4.42 2.91 -6.62
C ASN A 103 4.18 4.38 -6.98
N LYS A 104 3.19 4.60 -7.83
CA LYS A 104 2.78 5.91 -8.37
C LYS A 104 3.85 6.54 -9.29
N ARG A 105 4.59 5.71 -10.05
CA ARG A 105 5.57 6.19 -11.03
C ARG A 105 4.95 7.13 -12.07
N ASP A 106 3.68 6.97 -12.36
CA ASP A 106 2.90 7.74 -13.34
C ASP A 106 2.73 9.21 -12.99
N ILE A 107 2.88 9.60 -11.72
CA ILE A 107 2.79 11.00 -11.29
C ILE A 107 4.14 11.72 -11.28
N LEU A 108 5.26 10.99 -11.32
CA LEU A 108 6.58 11.61 -11.44
C LEU A 108 6.88 12.01 -12.90
N PRO A 109 7.66 13.09 -13.14
CA PRO A 109 8.01 13.52 -14.49
C PRO A 109 8.65 12.41 -15.32
N ARG A 110 8.18 12.22 -16.56
CA ARG A 110 8.75 11.24 -17.52
C ARG A 110 10.18 11.54 -17.89
N SER A 111 10.60 12.80 -17.77
CA SER A 111 11.97 13.22 -18.01
C SER A 111 12.99 12.59 -17.03
N ILE A 112 12.51 12.11 -15.88
CA ILE A 112 13.36 11.42 -14.90
C ILE A 112 13.41 9.93 -15.26
N LYS A 113 14.61 9.45 -15.61
CA LYS A 113 14.84 8.03 -15.92
C LYS A 113 14.61 7.15 -14.67
N ASP A 114 13.97 6.01 -14.85
CA ASP A 114 13.69 5.06 -13.79
C ASP A 114 14.94 4.59 -13.04
N THR A 115 16.04 4.41 -13.77
CA THR A 115 17.33 4.07 -13.14
C THR A 115 17.78 5.10 -12.10
N LYS A 116 17.54 6.40 -12.33
CA LYS A 116 17.86 7.45 -11.36
C LYS A 116 16.98 7.36 -10.12
N ILE A 117 15.68 7.08 -10.32
CA ILE A 117 14.72 6.92 -9.21
C ILE A 117 15.08 5.69 -8.39
N ILE A 118 15.41 4.56 -9.03
CA ILE A 118 15.83 3.32 -8.36
C ILE A 118 17.10 3.55 -7.54
N HIS A 119 18.12 4.23 -8.10
CA HIS A 119 19.33 4.54 -7.36
C HIS A 119 19.09 5.45 -6.16
N TRP A 120 18.24 6.47 -6.33
CA TRP A 120 17.83 7.34 -5.24
C TRP A 120 17.08 6.54 -4.16
N LEU A 121 16.12 5.71 -4.56
CA LEU A 121 15.31 4.90 -3.65
C LEU A 121 16.19 3.92 -2.84
N ARG A 122 17.10 3.20 -3.50
CA ARG A 122 18.06 2.30 -2.81
C ARG A 122 18.93 3.07 -1.80
N ARG A 123 19.33 4.29 -2.13
CA ARG A 123 20.10 5.14 -1.20
C ARG A 123 19.27 5.57 0.01
N GLN A 124 18.02 5.99 -0.19
CA GLN A 124 17.13 6.37 0.92
C GLN A 124 16.82 5.17 1.82
N LEU A 125 16.47 4.04 1.25
CA LEU A 125 16.19 2.80 1.99
C LEU A 125 17.40 2.35 2.83
N LYS A 126 18.61 2.52 2.31
CA LYS A 126 19.84 2.23 3.06
C LYS A 126 19.99 3.09 4.30
N LEU A 127 19.56 4.35 4.27
CA LEU A 127 19.57 5.24 5.45
C LEU A 127 18.61 4.75 6.54
N GLU A 128 17.50 4.12 6.14
CA GLU A 128 16.53 3.47 7.04
C GLU A 128 16.94 2.04 7.46
N GLY A 129 18.12 1.59 7.05
CA GLY A 129 18.63 0.25 7.34
C GLY A 129 18.03 -0.87 6.47
N ILE A 130 17.19 -0.53 5.51
CA ILE A 130 16.53 -1.49 4.61
C ILE A 130 17.48 -1.81 3.44
N LYS A 131 17.75 -3.11 3.24
CA LYS A 131 18.59 -3.61 2.16
C LYS A 131 17.75 -4.53 1.25
N PRO A 132 16.99 -3.98 0.30
CA PRO A 132 16.16 -4.79 -0.56
C PRO A 132 17.04 -5.66 -1.48
N ILE A 133 16.58 -6.91 -1.72
CA ILE A 133 17.20 -7.78 -2.72
C ILE A 133 16.99 -7.22 -4.12
N ASP A 134 15.81 -6.61 -4.36
CA ASP A 134 15.56 -5.87 -5.58
C ASP A 134 14.60 -4.69 -5.38
N VAL A 135 14.54 -3.80 -6.40
CA VAL A 135 13.70 -2.60 -6.39
C VAL A 135 13.06 -2.43 -7.77
N LEU A 136 11.74 -2.30 -7.79
CA LEU A 136 10.95 -2.05 -8.99
C LEU A 136 10.11 -0.78 -8.84
N LEU A 137 9.85 -0.09 -9.95
CA LEU A 137 8.93 1.04 -10.01
C LEU A 137 7.65 0.60 -10.71
N THR A 138 6.50 0.93 -10.12
CA THR A 138 5.19 0.55 -10.65
C THR A 138 4.19 1.70 -10.64
N SER A 139 3.09 1.50 -11.32
CA SER A 139 1.86 2.27 -11.15
C SER A 139 0.66 1.32 -11.24
N GLY A 140 0.02 1.04 -10.11
CA GLY A 140 -1.22 0.29 -10.09
C GLY A 140 -2.34 0.98 -10.89
N LYS A 141 -2.36 2.32 -10.95
CA LYS A 141 -3.36 3.08 -11.71
C LYS A 141 -3.19 2.95 -13.23
N LYS A 142 -1.96 2.78 -13.72
CA LYS A 142 -1.61 2.74 -15.15
C LYS A 142 -1.18 1.36 -15.61
N ASN A 143 -1.25 0.34 -14.76
CA ASN A 143 -0.78 -1.02 -15.03
C ASN A 143 0.69 -1.05 -15.52
N TYR A 144 1.51 -0.16 -14.93
CA TYR A 144 2.91 -0.02 -15.32
C TYR A 144 3.77 -1.04 -14.57
N HIS A 145 4.53 -1.85 -15.30
CA HIS A 145 5.44 -2.89 -14.81
C HIS A 145 4.76 -3.93 -13.87
N LEU A 146 3.49 -4.31 -14.15
CA LEU A 146 2.81 -5.33 -13.36
C LEU A 146 3.35 -6.73 -13.68
N ASP A 147 3.64 -7.01 -14.96
CA ASP A 147 4.19 -8.30 -15.39
C ASP A 147 5.60 -8.50 -14.82
N GLU A 148 6.43 -7.46 -14.85
CA GLU A 148 7.75 -7.48 -14.25
C GLU A 148 7.69 -7.67 -12.74
N LEU A 149 6.67 -7.10 -12.07
CA LEU A 149 6.46 -7.32 -10.64
C LEU A 149 6.15 -8.79 -10.36
N MET A 150 5.25 -9.41 -11.13
CA MET A 150 4.92 -10.83 -10.94
C MET A 150 6.13 -11.72 -11.21
N GLN A 151 6.89 -11.46 -12.28
CA GLN A 151 8.13 -12.19 -12.57
C GLN A 151 9.15 -12.04 -11.42
N MET A 152 9.30 -10.83 -10.87
CA MET A 152 10.18 -10.57 -9.75
C MET A 152 9.72 -11.33 -8.48
N ILE A 153 8.42 -11.33 -8.20
CA ILE A 153 7.84 -12.10 -7.09
C ILE A 153 8.15 -13.60 -7.29
N ASP A 154 7.85 -14.15 -8.45
CA ASP A 154 8.10 -15.58 -8.74
C ASP A 154 9.57 -15.97 -8.63
N GLN A 155 10.47 -15.10 -9.08
CA GLN A 155 11.91 -15.33 -8.99
C GLN A 155 12.40 -15.38 -7.54
N TYR A 156 11.93 -14.46 -6.68
CA TYR A 156 12.47 -14.31 -5.34
C TYR A 156 11.70 -15.03 -4.25
N ARG A 157 10.41 -15.37 -4.45
CA ARG A 157 9.63 -16.10 -3.44
C ARG A 157 10.10 -17.55 -3.25
N LYS A 158 10.62 -18.19 -4.31
CA LYS A 158 11.15 -19.58 -4.25
C LYS A 158 10.14 -20.57 -3.62
N GLY A 159 8.87 -20.45 -3.99
CA GLY A 159 7.78 -21.28 -3.44
C GLY A 159 7.26 -20.86 -2.06
N ARG A 160 7.78 -19.77 -1.47
CA ARG A 160 7.32 -19.22 -0.20
C ARG A 160 6.08 -18.33 -0.40
N ASP A 161 5.39 -18.09 0.69
CA ASP A 161 4.35 -17.07 0.77
C ASP A 161 4.91 -15.65 0.55
N VAL A 162 4.05 -14.76 0.08
CA VAL A 162 4.37 -13.36 -0.22
C VAL A 162 3.50 -12.43 0.61
N TYR A 163 4.10 -11.54 1.38
CA TYR A 163 3.38 -10.55 2.18
C TYR A 163 3.57 -9.16 1.63
N VAL A 164 2.48 -8.52 1.19
CA VAL A 164 2.50 -7.14 0.71
C VAL A 164 2.29 -6.19 1.88
N VAL A 165 3.31 -5.38 2.18
CA VAL A 165 3.36 -4.49 3.34
C VAL A 165 3.49 -3.04 2.87
N GLY A 166 2.84 -2.12 3.55
CA GLY A 166 2.93 -0.69 3.27
C GLY A 166 1.95 0.12 4.09
N VAL A 167 2.20 1.42 4.22
CA VAL A 167 1.29 2.34 4.91
C VAL A 167 0.01 2.58 4.11
N THR A 168 -0.97 3.24 4.71
CA THR A 168 -2.18 3.68 4.00
C THR A 168 -1.82 4.64 2.86
N ASN A 169 -2.66 4.69 1.83
CA ASN A 169 -2.54 5.61 0.68
C ASN A 169 -1.32 5.40 -0.25
N VAL A 170 -0.45 4.42 0.00
CA VAL A 170 0.64 4.08 -0.96
C VAL A 170 0.14 3.44 -2.24
N GLY A 171 -1.16 3.10 -2.30
CA GLY A 171 -1.79 2.46 -3.46
C GLY A 171 -1.71 0.94 -3.44
N LYS A 172 -1.54 0.31 -2.27
CA LYS A 172 -1.45 -1.15 -2.09
C LYS A 172 -2.67 -1.87 -2.66
N SER A 173 -3.87 -1.51 -2.21
CA SER A 173 -5.12 -2.10 -2.73
C SER A 173 -5.32 -1.85 -4.23
N SER A 174 -4.89 -0.70 -4.75
CA SER A 174 -4.95 -0.42 -6.20
C SER A 174 -4.02 -1.33 -6.98
N LEU A 175 -2.80 -1.55 -6.49
CA LEU A 175 -1.82 -2.43 -7.13
C LEU A 175 -2.32 -3.87 -7.13
N ILE A 176 -2.78 -4.37 -5.98
CA ILE A 176 -3.31 -5.73 -5.84
C ILE A 176 -4.56 -5.93 -6.71
N ASN A 177 -5.48 -4.95 -6.75
CA ASN A 177 -6.64 -5.01 -7.64
C ASN A 177 -6.24 -5.06 -9.13
N SER A 178 -5.18 -4.36 -9.50
CA SER A 178 -4.67 -4.42 -10.88
C SER A 178 -4.03 -5.76 -11.20
N LEU A 179 -3.29 -6.34 -10.25
CA LEU A 179 -2.75 -7.71 -10.39
C LEU A 179 -3.88 -8.72 -10.48
N LEU A 180 -4.90 -8.65 -9.63
CA LEU A 180 -6.06 -9.52 -9.69
C LEU A 180 -6.76 -9.46 -11.05
N LYS A 181 -7.01 -8.26 -11.58
CA LYS A 181 -7.65 -8.09 -12.89
C LYS A 181 -6.81 -8.65 -14.04
N ALA A 182 -5.49 -8.53 -13.95
CA ALA A 182 -4.59 -9.02 -14.99
C ALA A 182 -4.44 -10.55 -15.00
N TYR A 183 -4.58 -11.20 -13.84
CA TYR A 183 -4.26 -12.63 -13.66
C TYR A 183 -5.45 -13.48 -13.22
N SER A 184 -6.63 -12.91 -12.88
CA SER A 184 -7.82 -13.67 -12.43
C SER A 184 -8.50 -14.50 -13.54
N ASP A 185 -8.27 -14.19 -14.82
CA ASP A 185 -8.80 -14.99 -15.92
C ASP A 185 -8.14 -16.38 -16.04
N VAL A 186 -7.08 -16.65 -15.27
CA VAL A 186 -6.30 -17.89 -15.33
C VAL A 186 -6.73 -18.91 -14.28
N GLN A 187 -7.37 -18.46 -13.19
CA GLN A 187 -7.81 -19.36 -12.10
C GLN A 187 -9.18 -18.93 -11.56
N ASP A 188 -10.19 -19.77 -11.81
CA ASP A 188 -11.51 -19.73 -11.13
C ASP A 188 -11.42 -19.95 -9.59
N ASN A 189 -10.23 -19.88 -9.01
CA ASN A 189 -9.95 -20.26 -7.64
C ASN A 189 -9.91 -19.07 -6.70
N LEU A 190 -11.02 -18.95 -5.97
CA LEU A 190 -11.16 -18.59 -4.57
C LEU A 190 -10.10 -17.64 -3.99
N ILE A 191 -10.33 -16.34 -4.19
CA ILE A 191 -9.78 -15.36 -3.26
C ILE A 191 -10.46 -15.62 -1.92
N THR A 192 -9.70 -16.12 -0.97
CA THR A 192 -10.16 -16.40 0.40
C THR A 192 -9.59 -15.36 1.35
N THR A 193 -10.18 -15.26 2.51
CA THR A 193 -9.61 -14.54 3.63
C THR A 193 -9.15 -15.60 4.62
N SER A 194 -7.88 -15.56 5.01
CA SER A 194 -7.35 -16.44 6.02
C SER A 194 -7.19 -15.69 7.35
N GLU A 195 -7.57 -16.34 8.44
CA GLU A 195 -7.23 -15.85 9.78
C GLU A 195 -5.71 -15.93 9.94
N PHE A 196 -5.10 -14.81 10.28
CA PHE A 196 -3.71 -14.82 10.67
C PHE A 196 -3.61 -15.46 12.06
N PRO A 197 -2.90 -16.59 12.23
CA PRO A 197 -2.91 -17.34 13.50
C PRO A 197 -2.61 -16.44 14.70
N GLY A 198 -3.54 -16.38 15.64
CA GLY A 198 -3.41 -15.65 16.90
C GLY A 198 -3.73 -14.16 16.85
N THR A 199 -4.31 -13.64 15.76
CA THR A 199 -4.89 -12.28 15.70
C THR A 199 -6.36 -12.35 15.36
N THR A 200 -7.10 -11.29 15.69
CA THR A 200 -8.45 -11.06 15.19
C THR A 200 -8.45 -10.37 13.81
N LEU A 201 -7.28 -10.33 13.15
CA LEU A 201 -7.04 -9.54 11.95
C LEU A 201 -6.85 -10.48 10.76
N ASP A 202 -7.70 -10.29 9.76
CA ASP A 202 -7.71 -11.08 8.56
C ASP A 202 -6.84 -10.47 7.47
N LEU A 203 -5.93 -11.27 6.94
CA LEU A 203 -5.24 -10.98 5.70
C LEU A 203 -6.09 -11.46 4.53
N ILE A 204 -6.04 -10.75 3.42
CA ILE A 204 -6.61 -11.24 2.18
C ILE A 204 -5.59 -12.15 1.53
N GLU A 205 -5.99 -13.37 1.31
CA GLU A 205 -5.18 -14.41 0.68
C GLU A 205 -5.54 -14.53 -0.80
N ILE A 206 -4.54 -14.46 -1.65
CA ILE A 206 -4.62 -14.60 -3.09
C ILE A 206 -3.70 -15.75 -3.47
N PRO A 207 -4.23 -16.93 -3.84
CA PRO A 207 -3.40 -18.05 -4.24
C PRO A 207 -2.51 -17.71 -5.45
N LEU A 208 -1.22 -18.04 -5.36
CA LEU A 208 -0.28 -17.96 -6.48
C LEU A 208 -0.11 -19.33 -7.17
N ASP A 209 -0.06 -20.38 -6.36
CA ASP A 209 0.00 -21.77 -6.79
C ASP A 209 -0.62 -22.69 -5.72
N GLU A 210 -0.42 -24.02 -5.84
CA GLU A 210 -0.99 -24.99 -4.91
C GLU A 210 -0.45 -24.87 -3.47
N ASN A 211 0.71 -24.23 -3.28
CA ASN A 211 1.44 -24.23 -2.01
C ASN A 211 1.71 -22.85 -1.42
N SER A 212 1.45 -21.78 -2.17
CA SER A 212 1.82 -20.42 -1.77
C SER A 212 0.80 -19.37 -2.21
N SER A 213 0.71 -18.31 -1.43
CA SER A 213 -0.24 -17.23 -1.62
C SER A 213 0.40 -15.85 -1.47
N ILE A 214 -0.23 -14.84 -2.07
CA ILE A 214 0.01 -13.43 -1.74
C ILE A 214 -0.97 -13.03 -0.63
N TYR A 215 -0.44 -12.47 0.44
CA TYR A 215 -1.21 -11.91 1.54
C TYR A 215 -1.19 -10.39 1.51
N ASP A 216 -2.36 -9.77 1.39
CA ASP A 216 -2.51 -8.32 1.54
C ASP A 216 -2.61 -7.96 3.02
N SER A 217 -1.56 -7.36 3.57
CA SER A 217 -1.63 -6.82 4.92
C SER A 217 -2.45 -5.53 4.94
N PRO A 218 -3.22 -5.26 5.99
CA PRO A 218 -3.83 -3.95 6.18
C PRO A 218 -2.76 -2.85 6.19
N GLY A 219 -3.11 -1.65 5.72
CA GLY A 219 -2.17 -0.52 5.72
C GLY A 219 -2.05 0.12 7.10
N ILE A 220 -0.82 0.43 7.53
CA ILE A 220 -0.62 1.26 8.72
C ILE A 220 -1.01 2.71 8.47
N VAL A 221 -1.61 3.35 9.46
CA VAL A 221 -1.87 4.79 9.44
C VAL A 221 -0.61 5.52 9.90
N ASN A 222 0.13 6.12 8.98
CA ASN A 222 1.22 7.01 9.36
C ASN A 222 0.67 8.42 9.60
N ARG A 223 0.61 8.84 10.86
CA ARG A 223 0.07 10.15 11.27
C ARG A 223 0.85 11.35 10.71
N HIS A 224 2.06 11.12 10.20
CA HIS A 224 2.87 12.16 9.55
C HIS A 224 2.52 12.37 8.07
N GLN A 225 1.65 11.53 7.50
CA GLN A 225 1.16 11.76 6.14
C GLN A 225 0.23 12.99 6.09
N ILE A 226 0.39 13.80 5.06
CA ILE A 226 -0.47 14.98 4.84
C ILE A 226 -1.96 14.62 4.79
N ALA A 227 -2.27 13.40 4.37
CA ALA A 227 -3.63 12.86 4.33
C ALA A 227 -4.34 12.84 5.69
N HIS A 228 -3.61 12.88 6.81
CA HIS A 228 -4.17 12.93 8.15
C HIS A 228 -4.19 14.34 8.76
N LEU A 229 -3.60 15.31 8.07
CA LEU A 229 -3.49 16.69 8.53
C LEU A 229 -4.50 17.62 7.87
N VAL A 230 -5.18 17.17 6.83
CA VAL A 230 -6.14 17.96 6.04
C VAL A 230 -7.43 17.17 5.82
N ASP A 231 -8.53 17.88 5.51
CA ASP A 231 -9.79 17.25 5.14
C ASP A 231 -9.73 16.59 3.74
N GLU A 232 -10.72 15.73 3.43
CA GLU A 232 -10.75 14.95 2.18
C GLU A 232 -10.80 15.83 0.91
N ASN A 233 -11.40 17.00 0.95
CA ASN A 233 -11.50 17.89 -0.21
C ASN A 233 -10.16 18.55 -0.47
N THR A 234 -9.56 19.11 0.58
CA THR A 234 -8.21 19.67 0.54
C THR A 234 -7.18 18.63 0.08
N LEU A 235 -7.30 17.38 0.55
CA LEU A 235 -6.43 16.29 0.14
C LEU A 235 -6.51 15.99 -1.37
N LYS A 236 -7.72 16.01 -1.95
CA LYS A 236 -7.91 15.83 -3.40
C LYS A 236 -7.25 16.94 -4.22
N ASP A 237 -7.23 18.16 -3.70
CA ASP A 237 -6.60 19.31 -4.37
C ASP A 237 -5.05 19.25 -4.27
N ILE A 238 -4.53 18.70 -3.18
CA ILE A 238 -3.09 18.59 -2.94
C ILE A 238 -2.47 17.41 -3.70
N LEU A 239 -3.14 16.26 -3.72
CA LEU A 239 -2.60 15.05 -4.33
C LEU A 239 -2.61 15.15 -5.87
N PRO A 240 -1.47 14.93 -6.52
CA PRO A 240 -1.41 14.97 -7.98
C PRO A 240 -2.23 13.82 -8.58
N GLN A 241 -3.12 14.17 -9.50
CA GLN A 241 -3.96 13.22 -10.23
C GLN A 241 -3.33 12.77 -11.57
N SER A 242 -2.30 13.46 -12.02
CA SER A 242 -1.59 13.24 -13.28
C SER A 242 -0.10 13.56 -13.12
N GLU A 243 0.66 13.31 -14.16
CA GLU A 243 2.09 13.59 -14.22
C GLU A 243 2.41 15.04 -13.81
N LEU A 244 3.32 15.18 -12.85
CA LEU A 244 3.86 16.46 -12.42
C LEU A 244 4.77 17.02 -13.50
N ARG A 245 4.49 18.24 -13.96
CA ARG A 245 5.33 18.95 -14.92
C ARG A 245 6.28 19.88 -14.17
N PRO A 246 7.60 19.75 -14.36
CA PRO A 246 8.55 20.69 -13.77
C PRO A 246 8.26 22.11 -14.24
N VAL A 247 8.19 23.05 -13.31
CA VAL A 247 8.08 24.48 -13.59
C VAL A 247 9.33 25.14 -13.06
N ASN A 248 10.05 25.87 -13.93
CA ASN A 248 11.24 26.60 -13.57
C ASN A 248 10.89 28.05 -13.30
N TYR A 249 11.26 28.54 -12.13
CA TYR A 249 11.12 29.95 -11.74
C TYR A 249 12.50 30.57 -11.62
N GLN A 250 12.69 31.73 -12.26
CA GLN A 250 13.85 32.55 -12.02
C GLN A 250 13.54 33.59 -10.96
N LEU A 251 14.12 33.44 -9.78
CA LEU A 251 13.85 34.34 -8.66
C LEU A 251 14.91 35.43 -8.55
N ASN A 252 14.44 36.65 -8.27
CA ASN A 252 15.28 37.75 -7.81
C ASN A 252 15.25 37.81 -6.28
N CYS A 253 16.26 38.46 -5.68
CA CYS A 253 16.28 38.70 -4.24
C CYS A 253 14.95 39.29 -3.74
N LYS A 254 14.51 38.89 -2.57
CA LYS A 254 13.25 39.31 -1.91
C LYS A 254 11.97 38.90 -2.62
N GLN A 255 12.03 37.89 -3.51
CA GLN A 255 10.83 37.28 -4.06
C GLN A 255 10.42 36.06 -3.26
N THR A 256 9.11 35.81 -3.22
CA THR A 256 8.51 34.67 -2.53
C THR A 256 7.71 33.83 -3.51
N LEU A 257 7.89 32.51 -3.47
CA LEU A 257 7.02 31.55 -4.13
C LEU A 257 6.11 30.88 -3.10
N TYR A 258 4.83 30.79 -3.44
CA TYR A 258 3.83 30.03 -2.69
C TYR A 258 3.51 28.73 -3.41
N PHE A 259 3.52 27.63 -2.68
CA PHE A 259 3.16 26.31 -3.17
C PHE A 259 1.77 25.93 -2.67
N GLY A 260 0.72 26.40 -3.38
CA GLY A 260 -0.67 26.05 -3.12
C GLY A 260 -1.19 26.33 -1.70
N GLY A 261 -0.60 27.21 -0.93
CA GLY A 261 -0.95 27.42 0.47
C GLY A 261 -0.33 26.42 1.46
N LEU A 262 0.40 25.42 0.97
CA LEU A 262 1.06 24.40 1.80
C LEU A 262 2.46 24.80 2.24
N ALA A 263 3.18 25.53 1.40
CA ALA A 263 4.53 25.96 1.68
C ALA A 263 4.84 27.29 1.02
N ARG A 264 5.90 27.95 1.50
CA ARG A 264 6.41 29.17 0.95
C ARG A 264 7.94 29.12 0.91
N LEU A 265 8.54 29.60 -0.20
CA LEU A 265 9.96 29.78 -0.35
C LEU A 265 10.27 31.28 -0.46
N ASP A 266 10.99 31.84 0.50
CA ASP A 266 11.49 33.22 0.46
C ASP A 266 12.93 33.22 -0.04
N PHE A 267 13.19 33.81 -1.20
CA PHE A 267 14.53 33.99 -1.73
C PHE A 267 15.10 35.33 -1.23
N LEU A 268 15.85 35.28 -0.14
CA LEU A 268 16.35 36.49 0.55
C LEU A 268 17.57 37.10 -0.12
N ASN A 269 18.62 36.29 -0.33
CA ASN A 269 19.89 36.70 -0.92
C ASN A 269 20.47 35.60 -1.79
N GLY A 270 21.17 35.97 -2.86
CA GLY A 270 21.87 35.05 -3.77
C GLY A 270 22.01 35.65 -5.17
N SER A 271 22.78 34.96 -6.02
CA SER A 271 22.75 35.26 -7.44
C SER A 271 21.42 34.85 -8.05
N LYS A 272 21.02 35.49 -9.13
CA LYS A 272 19.81 35.13 -9.89
C LYS A 272 19.89 33.63 -10.27
N THR A 273 18.92 32.86 -9.84
CA THR A 273 18.83 31.41 -10.08
C THR A 273 17.63 31.09 -10.92
#